data_f418785cb999f728376ee92d6113aab4
#
_entry.id   f418785cb999f728376ee92d6113aab4
#
_cell.length_a   1.000
_cell.length_b   1.000
_cell.length_c   1.000
_cell.angle_alpha   90.00
_cell.angle_beta   90.00
_cell.angle_gamma   90.00
#
_symmetry.space_group_name_H-M   'P 1'
#
loop_
_entity.id
_entity.type
_entity.pdbx_description
1 polymer ?
#
loop_
_entity_poly.entity_id
_entity_poly.type
_entity_poly.pdbx_seq_one_letter_code
_entity_poly.pdbx_strand_id
1 'polypeptide(L)'
;FRTLMELAKPTPEAKWVITHCEYGYTSNLSLEAMDDDDVLVAWANGGQDLEPEHGWPLRLVVPKRYAWKSAKWLTGLEFVDENKRGFWEVRGYHTHAEPFAEERYSYQEGPRAELEP
;
A
#
# COMPACT_ATOMS: atom_id res chain seq x y z
N PHE A 1 -1.95 7.30 8.10
CA PHE A 1 -3.02 6.56 7.40
C PHE A 1 -4.30 6.44 8.22
N ARG A 2 -4.21 6.08 9.49
CA ARG A 2 -5.39 5.91 10.36
C ARG A 2 -6.30 7.14 10.40
N THR A 3 -5.73 8.34 10.43
CA THR A 3 -6.52 9.58 10.40
C THR A 3 -7.38 9.67 9.15
N LEU A 4 -6.82 9.34 8.00
CA LEU A 4 -7.57 9.32 6.73
C LEU A 4 -8.63 8.22 6.73
N MET A 5 -8.31 7.05 7.26
CA MET A 5 -9.26 5.94 7.38
C MET A 5 -10.46 6.33 8.26
N GLU A 6 -10.22 7.00 9.38
CA GLU A 6 -11.27 7.49 10.28
C GLU A 6 -12.20 8.50 9.59
N LEU A 7 -11.64 9.37 8.75
CA LEU A 7 -12.40 10.33 7.96
C LEU A 7 -13.21 9.67 6.84
N ALA A 8 -12.62 8.71 6.16
CA ALA A 8 -13.21 8.02 5.01
C ALA A 8 -14.31 7.03 5.45
N LYS A 9 -14.20 6.47 6.64
CA LYS A 9 -15.16 5.51 7.21
C LYS A 9 -15.46 4.35 6.25
N PRO A 10 -14.45 3.52 5.90
CA PRO A 10 -14.70 2.39 5.03
C PRO A 10 -15.74 1.44 5.62
N THR A 11 -16.47 0.73 4.76
CA THR A 11 -17.48 -0.23 5.20
C THR A 11 -16.83 -1.42 5.90
N PRO A 12 -17.56 -2.18 6.73
CA PRO A 12 -17.02 -3.34 7.44
C PRO A 12 -16.50 -4.45 6.51
N GLU A 13 -16.94 -4.47 5.26
CA GLU A 13 -16.52 -5.45 4.25
C GLU A 13 -15.13 -5.17 3.70
N ALA A 14 -14.61 -3.96 3.88
CA ALA A 14 -13.30 -3.57 3.37
C ALA A 14 -12.18 -4.42 4.00
N LYS A 15 -11.37 -5.05 3.16
CA LYS A 15 -10.24 -5.91 3.57
C LYS A 15 -8.92 -5.48 2.95
N TRP A 16 -8.98 -4.71 1.88
CA TRP A 16 -7.82 -4.30 1.10
C TRP A 16 -7.85 -2.80 0.83
N VAL A 17 -6.67 -2.24 0.61
CA VAL A 17 -6.49 -0.85 0.20
C VAL A 17 -5.74 -0.85 -1.12
N ILE A 18 -6.30 -0.20 -2.13
CA ILE A 18 -5.61 0.03 -3.38
C ILE A 18 -5.10 1.46 -3.36
N THR A 19 -3.80 1.62 -3.50
CA THR A 19 -3.17 2.92 -3.58
C THR A 19 -3.10 3.35 -5.05
N HIS A 20 -3.67 4.51 -5.33
CA HIS A 20 -3.65 5.13 -6.66
C HIS A 20 -2.64 6.26 -6.69
N CYS A 21 -1.83 6.30 -7.72
CA CYS A 21 -0.74 7.27 -7.87
C CYS A 21 -0.77 7.89 -9.27
N GLU A 22 0.03 8.96 -9.45
CA GLU A 22 0.24 9.55 -10.75
C GLU A 22 0.71 8.50 -11.78
N TYR A 23 0.43 8.76 -13.03
CA TYR A 23 0.83 7.93 -14.18
C TYR A 23 0.24 6.50 -14.16
N GLY A 24 -0.86 6.31 -13.42
CA GLY A 24 -1.57 5.02 -13.38
C GLY A 24 -0.91 3.94 -12.55
N TYR A 25 0.11 4.28 -11.75
CA TYR A 25 0.72 3.32 -10.82
C TYR A 25 -0.28 2.98 -9.70
N THR A 26 -0.38 1.70 -9.38
CA THR A 26 -1.19 1.21 -8.25
C THR A 26 -0.41 0.16 -7.47
N SER A 27 -0.75 0.02 -6.20
CA SER A 27 -0.32 -1.10 -5.37
C SER A 27 -1.47 -1.53 -4.46
N ASN A 28 -1.49 -2.79 -4.08
CA ASN A 28 -2.48 -3.33 -3.16
C ASN A 28 -1.84 -3.64 -1.82
N LEU A 29 -2.59 -3.42 -0.74
CA LEU A 29 -2.17 -3.75 0.62
C LEU A 29 -3.35 -4.29 1.40
N SER A 30 -3.09 -5.21 2.33
CA SER A 30 -4.14 -5.63 3.26
C SER A 30 -4.49 -4.48 4.21
N LEU A 31 -5.77 -4.30 4.49
CA LEU A 31 -6.21 -3.28 5.45
C LEU A 31 -5.65 -3.57 6.85
N GLU A 32 -5.51 -4.84 7.20
CA GLU A 32 -4.90 -5.26 8.46
C GLU A 32 -3.45 -4.73 8.60
N ALA A 33 -2.65 -4.82 7.55
CA ALA A 33 -1.28 -4.30 7.56
C ALA A 33 -1.25 -2.77 7.60
N MET A 34 -2.21 -2.13 6.95
CA MET A 34 -2.30 -0.66 6.88
C MET A 34 -2.81 -0.04 8.19
N ASP A 35 -3.63 -0.76 8.93
CA ASP A 35 -4.22 -0.28 10.17
C ASP A 35 -3.24 -0.39 11.34
N ASP A 36 -2.20 0.42 11.28
CA ASP A 36 -1.10 0.44 12.23
C ASP A 36 -0.56 1.86 12.38
N ASP A 37 0.00 2.16 13.54
CA ASP A 37 0.57 3.48 13.85
C ASP A 37 1.80 3.82 13.01
N ASP A 38 2.51 2.81 12.50
CA ASP A 38 3.72 3.00 11.71
C ASP A 38 3.45 3.32 10.23
N VAL A 39 2.20 3.18 9.78
CA VAL A 39 1.82 3.48 8.40
C VAL A 39 1.45 4.95 8.25
N LEU A 40 2.17 5.64 7.37
CA LEU A 40 2.05 7.10 7.22
C LEU A 40 1.68 7.47 5.78
N VAL A 41 0.92 8.56 5.66
CA VAL A 41 0.84 9.34 4.43
C VAL A 41 1.72 10.58 4.67
N ALA A 42 2.86 10.62 4.00
CA ALA A 42 3.89 11.62 4.24
C ALA A 42 3.87 12.72 3.18
N TRP A 43 4.06 13.97 3.60
CA TRP A 43 4.22 15.15 2.70
C TRP A 43 5.54 15.89 2.95
N ALA A 44 6.28 15.51 3.99
CA ALA A 44 7.52 16.18 4.36
C ALA A 44 8.50 15.20 5.01
N ASN A 45 9.77 15.52 4.97
CA ASN A 45 10.84 14.79 5.63
C ASN A 45 11.84 15.78 6.23
N GLY A 46 12.13 15.62 7.53
CA GLY A 46 13.06 16.51 8.22
C GLY A 46 12.63 17.99 8.22
N GLY A 47 11.32 18.25 8.24
CA GLY A 47 10.76 19.60 8.25
C GLY A 47 10.72 20.28 6.88
N GLN A 48 11.03 19.56 5.81
CA GLN A 48 11.00 20.08 4.44
C GLN A 48 10.05 19.21 3.57
N ASP A 49 9.46 19.82 2.54
CA ASP A 49 8.67 19.11 1.56
C ASP A 49 9.47 17.97 0.96
N LEU A 50 8.77 16.90 0.57
CA LEU A 50 9.39 15.81 -0.17
C LEU A 50 9.95 16.31 -1.50
N GLU A 51 11.09 15.77 -1.92
CA GLU A 51 11.59 15.98 -3.27
C GLU A 51 10.73 15.18 -4.28
N PRO A 52 10.62 15.63 -5.54
CA PRO A 52 9.82 14.90 -6.55
C PRO A 52 10.19 13.44 -6.70
N GLU A 53 11.48 13.10 -6.72
CA GLU A 53 11.95 11.72 -6.82
C GLU A 53 11.64 10.87 -5.58
N HIS A 54 11.34 11.50 -4.45
CA HIS A 54 10.94 10.82 -3.21
C HIS A 54 9.43 10.80 -2.99
N GLY A 55 8.65 11.35 -3.95
CA GLY A 55 7.20 11.21 -3.95
C GLY A 55 6.39 12.48 -3.71
N TRP A 56 7.02 13.69 -3.79
CA TRP A 56 6.25 14.93 -3.67
C TRP A 56 5.03 14.92 -4.62
N PRO A 57 3.83 15.39 -4.21
CA PRO A 57 3.52 16.04 -2.92
C PRO A 57 3.16 15.08 -1.79
N LEU A 58 2.76 13.84 -2.07
CA LEU A 58 2.37 12.86 -1.07
C LEU A 58 2.91 11.49 -1.43
N ARG A 59 3.30 10.73 -0.41
CA ARG A 59 3.65 9.33 -0.57
C ARG A 59 3.14 8.50 0.59
N LEU A 60 2.96 7.20 0.35
CA LEU A 60 2.71 6.22 1.39
C LEU A 60 4.04 5.73 1.98
N VAL A 61 4.07 5.49 3.29
CA VAL A 61 5.20 4.85 3.97
C VAL A 61 4.68 3.66 4.75
N VAL A 62 5.09 2.46 4.35
CA VAL A 62 4.72 1.19 4.99
C VAL A 62 6.02 0.46 5.36
N PRO A 63 6.60 0.75 6.55
CA PRO A 63 7.95 0.26 6.89
C PRO A 63 8.08 -1.26 6.94
N LYS A 64 7.00 -1.96 7.23
CA LYS A 64 6.96 -3.42 7.40
C LYS A 64 6.77 -4.20 6.09
N ARG A 65 6.74 -3.52 4.94
CA ARG A 65 6.61 -4.16 3.62
C ARG A 65 7.74 -3.71 2.71
N TYR A 66 8.00 -4.49 1.65
CA TYR A 66 8.97 -4.08 0.63
C TYR A 66 8.62 -2.71 0.05
N ALA A 67 9.65 -1.99 -0.39
CA ALA A 67 9.56 -0.58 -0.75
C ALA A 67 8.52 -0.25 -1.84
N TRP A 68 8.24 -1.17 -2.77
CA TRP A 68 7.25 -0.90 -3.81
C TRP A 68 5.82 -0.75 -3.27
N LYS A 69 5.56 -1.22 -2.04
CA LYS A 69 4.29 -1.02 -1.34
C LYS A 69 4.14 0.39 -0.77
N SER A 70 5.24 1.11 -0.62
CA SER A 70 5.25 2.51 -0.17
C SER A 70 5.15 3.43 -1.38
N ALA A 71 3.97 3.51 -1.96
CA ALA A 71 3.72 4.16 -3.25
C ALA A 71 3.97 5.67 -3.20
N LYS A 72 4.73 6.17 -4.18
CA LYS A 72 5.03 7.60 -4.35
C LYS A 72 3.98 8.28 -5.23
N TRP A 73 3.90 9.62 -5.11
CA TRP A 73 2.97 10.44 -5.90
C TRP A 73 1.53 9.99 -5.72
N LEU A 74 1.16 9.77 -4.47
CA LEU A 74 -0.14 9.25 -4.08
C LEU A 74 -1.26 10.24 -4.43
N THR A 75 -2.30 9.77 -5.11
CA THR A 75 -3.48 10.57 -5.47
C THR A 75 -4.76 10.07 -4.82
N GLY A 76 -4.81 8.81 -4.39
CA GLY A 76 -6.02 8.26 -3.80
C GLY A 76 -5.82 6.94 -3.10
N LEU A 77 -6.77 6.64 -2.23
CA LEU A 77 -6.86 5.38 -1.49
C LEU A 77 -8.25 4.80 -1.74
N GLU A 78 -8.31 3.57 -2.19
CA GLU A 78 -9.57 2.87 -2.44
C GLU A 78 -9.68 1.68 -1.48
N PHE A 79 -10.76 1.63 -0.71
CA PHE A 79 -11.03 0.53 0.22
C PHE A 79 -11.96 -0.48 -0.47
N VAL A 80 -11.53 -1.74 -0.54
CA VAL A 80 -12.26 -2.78 -1.29
C VAL A 80 -12.35 -4.07 -0.47
N ASP A 81 -13.35 -4.89 -0.78
CA ASP A 81 -13.58 -6.19 -0.15
C ASP A 81 -12.77 -7.31 -0.81
N GLU A 82 -12.43 -7.17 -2.08
CA GLU A 82 -11.63 -8.12 -2.83
C GLU A 82 -10.29 -7.52 -3.25
N ASN A 83 -9.24 -8.33 -3.23
CA ASN A 83 -7.92 -7.87 -3.65
C ASN A 83 -7.88 -7.55 -5.14
N LYS A 84 -7.20 -6.46 -5.47
CA LYS A 84 -6.90 -6.07 -6.85
C LYS A 84 -5.41 -5.86 -6.95
N ARG A 85 -4.71 -6.72 -7.67
CA ARG A 85 -3.27 -6.61 -7.86
C ARG A 85 -2.90 -5.29 -8.53
N GLY A 86 -1.87 -4.65 -8.00
CA GLY A 86 -1.35 -3.41 -8.56
C GLY A 86 -0.32 -3.65 -9.65
N PHE A 87 0.41 -2.57 -9.99
CA PHE A 87 1.36 -2.55 -11.11
C PHE A 87 2.41 -3.66 -11.03
N TRP A 88 3.12 -3.78 -9.90
CA TRP A 88 4.16 -4.81 -9.75
C TRP A 88 3.58 -6.19 -9.46
N GLU A 89 2.48 -6.25 -8.71
CA GLU A 89 1.86 -7.52 -8.33
C GLU A 89 1.34 -8.31 -9.54
N VAL A 90 0.78 -7.62 -10.56
CA VAL A 90 0.38 -8.29 -11.81
C VAL A 90 1.59 -8.74 -12.64
N ARG A 91 2.77 -8.20 -12.36
CA ARG A 91 4.01 -8.52 -13.06
C ARG A 91 4.86 -9.58 -12.33
N GLY A 92 4.27 -10.24 -11.34
CA GLY A 92 4.91 -11.36 -10.65
C GLY A 92 5.48 -11.05 -9.28
N TYR A 93 5.18 -9.91 -8.69
CA TYR A 93 5.58 -9.60 -7.33
C TYR A 93 4.52 -10.01 -6.31
N HIS A 94 4.95 -10.23 -5.07
CA HIS A 94 4.12 -10.81 -4.02
C HIS A 94 3.02 -9.85 -3.55
N THR A 95 1.81 -10.38 -3.36
CA THR A 95 0.66 -9.56 -2.93
C THR A 95 0.84 -8.96 -1.53
N HIS A 96 1.52 -9.65 -0.61
CA HIS A 96 1.77 -9.15 0.75
C HIS A 96 3.13 -8.48 0.91
N ALA A 97 4.18 -9.01 0.28
CA ALA A 97 5.51 -8.40 0.25
C ALA A 97 6.13 -8.20 1.64
N GLU A 98 6.05 -9.21 2.50
CA GLU A 98 6.60 -9.20 3.85
C GLU A 98 8.11 -9.50 3.80
N PRO A 99 9.00 -8.56 4.20
CA PRO A 99 10.44 -8.71 3.99
C PRO A 99 11.10 -9.74 4.90
N PHE A 100 10.60 -9.93 6.11
CA PHE A 100 11.20 -10.91 7.04
C PHE A 100 10.85 -12.35 6.65
N ALA A 101 9.75 -12.55 5.91
CA ALA A 101 9.39 -13.81 5.29
C ALA A 101 9.97 -13.94 3.86
N GLU A 102 10.68 -12.93 3.37
CA GLU A 102 11.24 -12.86 2.02
C GLU A 102 10.20 -13.06 0.92
N GLU A 103 9.01 -12.53 1.10
CA GLU A 103 7.90 -12.59 0.16
C GLU A 103 8.08 -11.61 -1.00
N ARG A 104 8.90 -11.98 -1.98
CA ARG A 104 9.23 -11.10 -3.11
C ARG A 104 8.35 -11.35 -4.33
N TYR A 105 8.06 -12.62 -4.62
CA TYR A 105 7.49 -13.03 -5.90
C TYR A 105 6.18 -13.78 -5.72
N SER A 106 5.31 -13.66 -6.71
CA SER A 106 3.99 -14.28 -6.70
C SER A 106 4.03 -15.81 -6.62
N TYR A 107 5.07 -16.45 -7.16
CA TYR A 107 5.19 -17.91 -7.07
C TYR A 107 5.39 -18.42 -5.63
N GLN A 108 5.74 -17.52 -4.71
CA GLN A 108 5.88 -17.86 -3.28
C GLN A 108 4.55 -17.83 -2.55
N GLU A 109 3.49 -17.33 -3.18
CA GLU A 109 2.18 -17.20 -2.57
C GLU A 109 1.51 -18.56 -2.38
N GLY A 110 0.88 -18.74 -1.21
CA GLY A 110 0.00 -19.87 -0.99
C GLY A 110 -1.34 -19.67 -1.70
N PRO A 111 -2.17 -20.74 -1.77
CA PRO A 111 -3.42 -20.70 -2.55
C PRO A 111 -4.47 -19.71 -2.03
N ARG A 112 -4.27 -19.15 -0.84
CA ARG A 112 -5.22 -18.22 -0.22
C ARG A 112 -4.70 -16.79 -0.12
N ALA A 113 -3.52 -16.51 -0.66
CA ALA A 113 -2.88 -15.18 -0.52
C ALA A 113 -3.76 -14.03 -1.03
N GLU A 114 -4.56 -14.28 -2.06
CA GLU A 114 -5.49 -13.28 -2.62
C GLU A 114 -6.73 -13.06 -1.74
N LEU A 115 -7.06 -14.00 -0.89
CA LEU A 115 -8.27 -13.98 -0.08
C LEU A 115 -8.02 -13.50 1.35
N GLU A 116 -6.83 -13.73 1.86
CA GLU A 116 -6.45 -13.42 3.24
C GLU A 116 -5.62 -12.14 3.29
N PRO A 117 -6.20 -11.06 3.88
CA PRO A 117 -5.47 -9.80 4.03
C PRO A 117 -4.26 -9.87 4.93
#